data_d9b8eeb2b152b5a7257505158d8ff4f7
#
_entry.id   d9b8eeb2b152b5a7257505158d8ff4f7
#
_cell.length_a   1.000
_cell.length_b   1.000
_cell.length_c   1.000
_cell.angle_alpha   90.00
_cell.angle_beta   90.00
_cell.angle_gamma   90.00
#
_symmetry.space_group_name_H-M   'P 1'
#
loop_
_entity.id
_entity.type
_entity.pdbx_description
1 polymer ?
#
loop_
_entity_poly.entity_id
_entity_poly.type
_entity_poly.pdbx_seq_one_letter_code
_entity_poly.pdbx_strand_id
1 'polypeptide(L)'
;MITLLSLFYYQSQEKLMLSDQRAMLTKYAYIQTKRLKVLHHFFDERTEYPRDPRFKSAIYDLEHMKIFSLLEDENVRFDEEEIYITNNHIHLVKTLDDFYLGTKYLIIEVEESGEWVGKTWKNIIVYGFLAFIFFMLFGLYLMKLFLKPMRDSIVLLDRFIKDTTHELNTPLSAILANIEMMDTDVMVEKNKTKLARINIAAKTVSILYKDLMYLTLEQEKANEDEEIEIKELIYDRAEYFSILAQSKHIECNLDLEEATITMDKRKLTRVIDNLISNAIKYNKRNGTVGIKLRKGMLVIWDTGIGISEENIPFMFDRYMRFNKSEGGFGVGLSIVKNILDEYGITIVVKSKEGEGTRMELSW
;
A
#
# COMPACT_ATOMS: atom_id res chain seq x y z
N MET A 1 20.95 -6.24 3.46
CA MET A 1 21.48 -6.24 4.83
C MET A 1 21.98 -7.61 5.27
N ILE A 2 21.16 -8.67 5.23
CA ILE A 2 21.57 -10.05 5.63
C ILE A 2 22.76 -10.55 4.78
N THR A 3 22.73 -10.36 3.47
CA THR A 3 23.82 -10.73 2.55
C THR A 3 25.15 -10.02 2.86
N LEU A 4 25.09 -8.74 3.19
CA LEU A 4 26.27 -7.96 3.60
C LEU A 4 26.85 -8.46 4.93
N LEU A 5 26.00 -8.76 5.90
CA LEU A 5 26.43 -9.33 7.20
C LEU A 5 27.03 -10.73 7.03
N SER A 6 26.44 -11.56 6.16
CA SER A 6 26.97 -12.90 5.86
C SER A 6 28.36 -12.83 5.19
N LEU A 7 28.54 -11.89 4.26
CA LEU A 7 29.83 -11.66 3.59
C LEU A 7 30.88 -11.18 4.59
N PHE A 8 30.55 -10.21 5.42
CA PHE A 8 31.43 -9.71 6.47
C PHE A 8 31.83 -10.81 7.48
N TYR A 9 30.84 -11.63 7.89
CA TYR A 9 31.10 -12.77 8.79
C TYR A 9 32.03 -13.79 8.13
N TYR A 10 31.81 -14.12 6.85
CA TYR A 10 32.69 -15.04 6.10
C TYR A 10 34.12 -14.52 6.04
N GLN A 11 34.31 -13.26 5.64
CA GLN A 11 35.64 -12.62 5.59
C GLN A 11 36.32 -12.56 6.98
N SER A 12 35.56 -12.35 8.03
CA SER A 12 36.07 -12.36 9.40
C SER A 12 36.58 -13.76 9.81
N GLN A 13 35.83 -14.82 9.43
CA GLN A 13 36.24 -16.21 9.73
C GLN A 13 37.47 -16.65 8.91
N GLU A 14 37.57 -16.21 7.67
CA GLU A 14 38.76 -16.41 6.83
C GLU A 14 40.02 -15.81 7.46
N LYS A 15 39.93 -14.52 7.87
CA LYS A 15 41.03 -13.84 8.56
C LYS A 15 41.39 -14.51 9.88
N LEU A 16 40.41 -14.98 10.64
CA LEU A 16 40.65 -15.70 11.88
C LEU A 16 41.39 -17.02 11.64
N MET A 17 40.96 -17.79 10.64
CA MET A 17 41.60 -19.05 10.25
C MET A 17 43.06 -18.81 9.82
N LEU A 18 43.31 -17.79 8.94
CA LEU A 18 44.68 -17.44 8.54
C LEU A 18 45.56 -17.03 9.72
N SER A 19 44.99 -16.28 10.69
CA SER A 19 45.68 -15.90 11.91
C SER A 19 46.07 -17.12 12.76
N ASP A 20 45.19 -18.11 12.88
CA ASP A 20 45.46 -19.35 13.62
C ASP A 20 46.54 -20.19 12.93
N GLN A 21 46.52 -20.26 11.61
CA GLN A 21 47.53 -20.97 10.81
C GLN A 21 48.91 -20.29 10.81
N ARG A 22 48.97 -18.97 11.01
CA ARG A 22 50.19 -18.16 10.95
C ARG A 22 51.29 -18.70 11.90
N ALA A 23 50.92 -19.05 13.13
CA ALA A 23 51.88 -19.53 14.11
C ALA A 23 52.54 -20.86 13.68
N MET A 24 51.75 -21.75 13.10
CA MET A 24 52.24 -23.05 12.59
C MET A 24 53.15 -22.88 11.35
N LEU A 25 52.69 -22.06 10.38
CA LEU A 25 53.47 -21.79 9.16
C LEU A 25 54.78 -21.04 9.46
N THR A 26 54.77 -20.11 10.40
CA THR A 26 55.97 -19.42 10.89
C THR A 26 56.96 -20.41 11.50
N LYS A 27 56.50 -21.41 12.25
CA LYS A 27 57.34 -22.50 12.78
C LYS A 27 57.94 -23.35 11.66
N TYR A 28 57.14 -23.66 10.64
CA TYR A 28 57.66 -24.42 9.48
C TYR A 28 58.69 -23.61 8.68
N ALA A 29 58.45 -22.34 8.48
CA ALA A 29 59.40 -21.45 7.85
C ALA A 29 60.73 -21.37 8.65
N TYR A 30 60.64 -21.31 9.97
CA TYR A 30 61.86 -21.37 10.82
C TYR A 30 62.63 -22.68 10.66
N ILE A 31 61.94 -23.82 10.66
CA ILE A 31 62.54 -25.15 10.47
C ILE A 31 63.25 -25.21 9.10
N GLN A 32 62.57 -24.77 8.03
CA GLN A 32 63.11 -24.80 6.67
C GLN A 32 64.29 -23.85 6.51
N THR A 33 64.21 -22.64 7.08
CA THR A 33 65.33 -21.68 7.10
C THR A 33 66.59 -22.29 7.74
N LYS A 34 66.43 -22.98 8.88
CA LYS A 34 67.53 -23.67 9.56
C LYS A 34 68.14 -24.76 8.67
N ARG A 35 67.32 -25.52 7.94
CA ARG A 35 67.82 -26.58 6.99
C ARG A 35 68.50 -25.97 5.78
N LEU A 36 68.02 -24.86 5.26
CA LEU A 36 68.67 -24.12 4.16
C LEU A 36 70.01 -23.55 4.59
N LYS A 37 70.14 -23.11 5.82
CA LYS A 37 71.42 -22.64 6.38
C LYS A 37 72.46 -23.78 6.47
N VAL A 38 72.06 -24.98 6.90
CA VAL A 38 72.91 -26.15 6.93
C VAL A 38 73.30 -26.57 5.51
N LEU A 39 72.32 -26.58 4.58
CA LEU A 39 72.61 -26.90 3.16
C LEU A 39 73.58 -25.91 2.56
N HIS A 40 73.49 -24.63 2.79
CA HIS A 40 74.39 -23.59 2.32
C HIS A 40 75.83 -23.83 2.84
N HIS A 41 75.97 -24.19 4.13
CA HIS A 41 77.30 -24.41 4.74
C HIS A 41 77.97 -25.66 4.25
N PHE A 42 77.24 -26.72 3.89
CA PHE A 42 77.74 -28.02 3.43
C PHE A 42 77.36 -28.30 1.96
N PHE A 43 77.23 -27.25 1.12
CA PHE A 43 76.74 -27.40 -0.26
C PHE A 43 77.62 -28.31 -1.15
N ASP A 44 78.90 -28.32 -0.93
CA ASP A 44 79.81 -29.18 -1.67
C ASP A 44 79.66 -30.68 -1.35
N GLU A 45 79.08 -31.01 -0.19
CA GLU A 45 78.83 -32.37 0.27
C GLU A 45 77.41 -32.83 0.05
N ARG A 46 76.47 -31.87 0.05
CA ARG A 46 74.99 -32.09 -0.03
C ARG A 46 74.34 -31.11 -0.96
N THR A 47 73.77 -31.62 -2.07
CA THR A 47 73.15 -30.81 -3.10
C THR A 47 71.59 -30.94 -3.11
N GLU A 48 71.04 -31.87 -2.28
CA GLU A 48 69.60 -32.09 -2.27
C GLU A 48 68.89 -31.08 -1.43
N TYR A 49 67.82 -30.48 -2.01
CA TYR A 49 66.94 -29.55 -1.30
C TYR A 49 66.18 -30.27 -0.15
N PRO A 50 66.19 -29.74 1.05
CA PRO A 50 65.54 -30.37 2.21
C PRO A 50 64.01 -30.39 2.09
N ARG A 51 63.43 -31.60 2.13
CA ARG A 51 62.01 -31.85 2.04
C ARG A 51 61.45 -32.13 3.43
N ASP A 52 60.16 -31.75 3.63
CA ASP A 52 59.38 -32.09 4.85
C ASP A 52 58.01 -32.59 4.45
N PRO A 53 57.51 -33.71 5.01
CA PRO A 53 56.21 -34.25 4.66
C PRO A 53 55.02 -33.40 5.16
N ARG A 54 55.25 -32.48 6.06
CA ARG A 54 54.20 -31.64 6.69
C ARG A 54 53.90 -30.39 5.91
N PHE A 55 54.80 -29.93 5.02
CA PHE A 55 54.63 -28.74 4.23
C PHE A 55 55.51 -28.83 2.96
N LYS A 56 55.14 -28.06 1.95
CA LYS A 56 55.95 -27.82 0.76
C LYS A 56 56.61 -26.47 0.86
N SER A 57 57.74 -26.30 0.18
CA SER A 57 58.45 -25.04 0.20
C SER A 57 59.10 -24.70 -1.11
N ALA A 58 59.25 -23.42 -1.36
CA ALA A 58 59.98 -22.87 -2.49
C ALA A 58 60.91 -21.73 -2.06
N ILE A 59 61.95 -21.52 -2.83
CA ILE A 59 62.87 -20.42 -2.61
C ILE A 59 63.03 -19.57 -3.86
N TYR A 60 63.06 -18.25 -3.63
CA TYR A 60 63.15 -17.24 -4.69
C TYR A 60 64.23 -16.23 -4.34
N ASP A 61 64.87 -15.65 -5.38
CA ASP A 61 65.85 -14.60 -5.23
C ASP A 61 65.25 -13.20 -4.99
N LEU A 62 66.11 -12.18 -5.03
CA LEU A 62 65.69 -10.78 -4.84
C LEU A 62 64.78 -10.23 -5.96
N GLU A 63 64.94 -10.76 -7.19
CA GLU A 63 64.19 -10.39 -8.37
C GLU A 63 62.91 -11.25 -8.55
N HIS A 64 62.53 -12.01 -7.52
CA HIS A 64 61.42 -12.98 -7.52
C HIS A 64 61.55 -14.13 -8.52
N MET A 65 62.80 -14.41 -8.96
CA MET A 65 63.07 -15.55 -9.83
C MET A 65 63.14 -16.82 -8.97
N LYS A 66 62.49 -17.87 -9.48
CA LYS A 66 62.39 -19.17 -8.82
C LYS A 66 63.72 -19.85 -8.83
N ILE A 67 64.30 -20.10 -7.66
CA ILE A 67 65.54 -20.90 -7.50
C ILE A 67 65.20 -22.41 -7.45
N PHE A 68 64.22 -22.73 -6.58
CA PHE A 68 63.70 -24.08 -6.43
C PHE A 68 62.28 -24.08 -5.90
N SER A 69 61.43 -25.02 -6.32
CA SER A 69 60.05 -25.14 -5.84
C SER A 69 59.61 -26.58 -5.71
N LEU A 70 58.89 -26.86 -4.64
CA LEU A 70 58.10 -28.07 -4.41
C LEU A 70 56.61 -27.74 -4.26
N LEU A 71 56.19 -26.49 -4.51
CA LEU A 71 54.79 -26.05 -4.36
C LEU A 71 53.90 -26.80 -5.37
N GLU A 72 52.68 -27.06 -4.97
CA GLU A 72 51.62 -27.55 -5.87
C GLU A 72 50.99 -26.38 -6.61
N ASP A 73 50.79 -25.26 -5.91
CA ASP A 73 50.35 -24.02 -6.55
C ASP A 73 51.54 -23.07 -6.76
N GLU A 74 51.93 -22.89 -8.02
CA GLU A 74 53.01 -21.99 -8.40
C GLU A 74 52.61 -20.51 -8.45
N ASN A 75 51.34 -20.14 -8.17
CA ASN A 75 50.87 -18.75 -8.16
C ASN A 75 51.28 -18.04 -6.87
N VAL A 76 52.54 -17.67 -6.75
CA VAL A 76 53.10 -16.99 -5.60
C VAL A 76 52.88 -15.48 -5.74
N ARG A 77 52.35 -14.83 -4.67
CA ARG A 77 52.13 -13.39 -4.57
C ARG A 77 53.12 -12.80 -3.58
N PHE A 78 53.99 -11.90 -4.06
CA PHE A 78 55.02 -11.25 -3.23
C PHE A 78 54.59 -9.88 -2.68
N ASP A 79 53.51 -9.29 -3.28
CA ASP A 79 53.08 -7.91 -2.99
C ASP A 79 51.94 -7.86 -1.97
N GLU A 80 51.44 -9.01 -1.53
CA GLU A 80 50.32 -9.12 -0.62
C GLU A 80 50.76 -9.44 0.82
N GLU A 81 49.79 -9.65 1.69
CA GLU A 81 49.97 -10.02 3.09
C GLU A 81 50.91 -11.23 3.20
N GLU A 82 51.70 -11.30 4.28
CA GLU A 82 52.67 -12.41 4.53
C GLU A 82 52.00 -13.79 4.47
N ILE A 83 50.67 -13.90 4.60
CA ILE A 83 49.89 -15.15 4.51
C ILE A 83 48.64 -14.94 3.69
N TYR A 84 48.37 -15.81 2.72
CA TYR A 84 47.18 -15.75 1.86
C TYR A 84 46.78 -17.16 1.38
N ILE A 85 45.57 -17.27 0.82
CA ILE A 85 45.05 -18.51 0.21
C ILE A 85 45.04 -18.37 -1.32
N THR A 86 45.50 -19.41 -2.01
CA THR A 86 45.39 -19.56 -3.45
C THR A 86 45.13 -21.04 -3.78
N ASN A 87 44.11 -21.30 -4.65
CA ASN A 87 43.78 -22.66 -5.12
C ASN A 87 43.77 -23.74 -4.04
N ASN A 88 43.12 -23.47 -2.89
CA ASN A 88 43.00 -24.38 -1.75
C ASN A 88 44.34 -24.68 -1.03
N HIS A 89 45.32 -23.80 -1.20
CA HIS A 89 46.63 -23.87 -0.50
C HIS A 89 46.84 -22.55 0.27
N ILE A 90 47.40 -22.68 1.48
CA ILE A 90 47.78 -21.53 2.30
C ILE A 90 49.29 -21.30 2.08
N HIS A 91 49.63 -20.13 1.61
CA HIS A 91 51.02 -19.70 1.43
C HIS A 91 51.43 -18.73 2.54
N LEU A 92 52.63 -18.95 3.10
CA LEU A 92 53.35 -17.97 3.92
C LEU A 92 54.59 -17.53 3.19
N VAL A 93 54.74 -16.24 2.92
CA VAL A 93 55.95 -15.64 2.35
C VAL A 93 56.79 -15.10 3.50
N LYS A 94 58.00 -15.63 3.63
CA LYS A 94 58.98 -15.15 4.61
C LYS A 94 60.17 -14.56 3.93
N THR A 95 60.48 -13.31 4.19
CA THR A 95 61.74 -12.66 3.79
C THR A 95 62.86 -13.14 4.71
N LEU A 96 63.97 -13.58 4.14
CA LEU A 96 65.18 -14.02 4.88
C LEU A 96 66.11 -12.81 5.09
N ASP A 97 66.64 -12.67 6.31
CA ASP A 97 67.59 -11.63 6.65
C ASP A 97 68.94 -11.85 5.97
N ASP A 98 69.39 -13.13 5.87
CA ASP A 98 70.63 -13.56 5.24
C ASP A 98 70.34 -14.25 3.92
N PHE A 99 71.25 -14.10 2.91
CA PHE A 99 71.14 -14.74 1.61
C PHE A 99 71.80 -16.16 1.65
N TYR A 100 71.03 -17.20 1.89
CA TYR A 100 71.43 -18.57 1.78
C TYR A 100 71.17 -19.11 0.37
N LEU A 101 72.20 -19.58 -0.37
CA LEU A 101 72.07 -20.04 -1.73
C LEU A 101 71.40 -19.06 -2.71
N GLY A 102 71.61 -17.75 -2.49
CA GLY A 102 70.91 -16.69 -3.27
C GLY A 102 69.47 -16.44 -2.92
N THR A 103 68.89 -17.13 -1.91
CA THR A 103 67.47 -17.02 -1.50
C THR A 103 67.19 -15.74 -0.73
N LYS A 104 66.22 -14.99 -1.17
CA LYS A 104 65.64 -13.85 -0.42
C LYS A 104 64.28 -14.17 0.15
N TYR A 105 63.47 -14.90 -0.58
CA TYR A 105 62.11 -15.24 -0.16
C TYR A 105 61.95 -16.76 0.00
N LEU A 106 61.43 -17.17 1.12
CA LEU A 106 61.05 -18.54 1.42
C LEU A 106 59.51 -18.61 1.47
N ILE A 107 58.92 -19.47 0.63
CA ILE A 107 57.50 -19.73 0.63
C ILE A 107 57.24 -21.07 1.32
N ILE A 108 56.31 -21.10 2.23
CA ILE A 108 55.78 -22.33 2.84
C ILE A 108 54.36 -22.51 2.39
N GLU A 109 54.06 -23.72 1.87
CA GLU A 109 52.72 -24.10 1.42
C GLU A 109 52.21 -25.26 2.26
N VAL A 110 50.95 -25.16 2.67
CA VAL A 110 50.18 -26.25 3.26
C VAL A 110 48.82 -26.34 2.59
N GLU A 111 48.30 -27.55 2.50
CA GLU A 111 46.94 -27.77 1.98
C GLU A 111 45.91 -27.24 2.99
N GLU A 112 44.89 -26.55 2.50
CA GLU A 112 43.79 -26.07 3.29
C GLU A 112 42.75 -27.20 3.45
N SER A 113 42.32 -27.51 4.69
CA SER A 113 41.38 -28.60 4.95
C SER A 113 39.94 -28.33 4.52
N GLY A 114 39.59 -27.07 4.27
CA GLY A 114 38.23 -26.64 3.91
C GLY A 114 37.20 -26.77 5.05
N GLU A 115 37.55 -27.34 6.19
CA GLU A 115 36.60 -27.61 7.28
C GLU A 115 35.97 -26.33 7.84
N TRP A 116 36.72 -25.23 7.91
CA TRP A 116 36.21 -23.95 8.40
C TRP A 116 35.12 -23.38 7.50
N VAL A 117 35.21 -23.60 6.19
CA VAL A 117 34.21 -23.14 5.20
C VAL A 117 32.85 -23.79 5.47
N GLY A 118 32.86 -25.13 5.63
CA GLY A 118 31.63 -25.87 5.95
C GLY A 118 30.99 -25.43 7.28
N LYS A 119 31.81 -25.21 8.31
CA LYS A 119 31.37 -24.73 9.62
C LYS A 119 30.80 -23.30 9.52
N THR A 120 31.47 -22.44 8.78
CA THR A 120 31.07 -21.03 8.58
C THR A 120 29.73 -20.95 7.85
N TRP A 121 29.55 -21.70 6.74
CA TRP A 121 28.29 -21.75 6.02
C TRP A 121 27.15 -22.31 6.86
N LYS A 122 27.40 -23.37 7.63
CA LYS A 122 26.40 -23.91 8.58
C LYS A 122 25.94 -22.85 9.57
N ASN A 123 26.87 -22.08 10.13
CA ASN A 123 26.54 -21.00 11.07
C ASN A 123 25.75 -19.88 10.40
N ILE A 124 26.15 -19.44 9.19
CA ILE A 124 25.44 -18.43 8.41
C ILE A 124 24.00 -18.86 8.16
N ILE A 125 23.77 -20.11 7.74
CA ILE A 125 22.42 -20.63 7.48
C ILE A 125 21.59 -20.68 8.75
N VAL A 126 22.14 -21.21 9.85
CA VAL A 126 21.41 -21.35 11.13
C VAL A 126 21.04 -19.99 11.70
N TYR A 127 22.02 -19.08 11.83
CA TYR A 127 21.74 -17.74 12.37
C TYR A 127 20.87 -16.91 11.44
N GLY A 128 21.03 -17.02 10.13
CA GLY A 128 20.19 -16.39 9.13
C GLY A 128 18.74 -16.85 9.23
N PHE A 129 18.50 -18.16 9.41
CA PHE A 129 17.17 -18.73 9.59
C PHE A 129 16.52 -18.29 10.90
N LEU A 130 17.29 -18.30 12.00
CA LEU A 130 16.79 -17.80 13.30
C LEU A 130 16.42 -16.30 13.24
N ALA A 131 17.26 -15.50 12.60
CA ALA A 131 16.96 -14.09 12.38
C ALA A 131 15.71 -13.88 11.52
N PHE A 132 15.55 -14.68 10.46
CA PHE A 132 14.35 -14.64 9.62
C PHE A 132 13.07 -14.95 10.40
N ILE A 133 13.08 -16.03 11.21
CA ILE A 133 11.94 -16.37 12.09
C ILE A 133 11.65 -15.23 13.06
N PHE A 134 12.69 -14.67 13.69
CA PHE A 134 12.52 -13.57 14.63
C PHE A 134 11.84 -12.35 13.97
N PHE A 135 12.33 -11.90 12.81
CA PHE A 135 11.74 -10.76 12.12
C PHE A 135 10.34 -11.04 11.58
N MET A 136 10.05 -12.29 11.16
CA MET A 136 8.72 -12.70 10.76
C MET A 136 7.72 -12.61 11.93
N LEU A 137 8.07 -13.18 13.08
CA LEU A 137 7.22 -13.12 14.29
C LEU A 137 7.06 -11.71 14.82
N PHE A 138 8.14 -10.91 14.80
CA PHE A 138 8.10 -9.51 15.18
C PHE A 138 7.20 -8.68 14.24
N GLY A 139 7.28 -8.92 12.93
CA GLY A 139 6.39 -8.30 11.95
C GLY A 139 4.91 -8.64 12.18
N LEU A 140 4.60 -9.91 12.44
CA LEU A 140 3.23 -10.35 12.79
C LEU A 140 2.75 -9.70 14.09
N TYR A 141 3.62 -9.60 15.10
CA TYR A 141 3.31 -8.90 16.34
C TYR A 141 3.01 -7.43 16.14
N LEU A 142 3.84 -6.72 15.37
CA LEU A 142 3.61 -5.29 15.03
C LEU A 142 2.32 -5.11 14.24
N MET A 143 2.07 -5.98 13.26
CA MET A 143 0.83 -5.94 12.47
C MET A 143 -0.39 -6.08 13.40
N LYS A 144 -0.39 -7.03 14.32
CA LYS A 144 -1.47 -7.19 15.30
C LYS A 144 -1.61 -5.98 16.24
N LEU A 145 -0.49 -5.40 16.66
CA LEU A 145 -0.46 -4.23 17.56
C LEU A 145 -1.08 -2.98 16.89
N PHE A 146 -0.82 -2.75 15.61
CA PHE A 146 -1.31 -1.57 14.88
C PHE A 146 -2.69 -1.76 14.27
N LEU A 147 -2.97 -2.94 13.68
CA LEU A 147 -4.26 -3.16 13.00
C LEU A 147 -5.43 -3.37 13.97
N LYS A 148 -5.19 -3.97 15.14
CA LYS A 148 -6.26 -4.20 16.12
C LYS A 148 -6.91 -2.91 16.60
N PRO A 149 -6.19 -1.90 17.15
CA PRO A 149 -6.82 -0.66 17.60
C PRO A 149 -7.48 0.13 16.47
N MET A 150 -6.92 0.07 15.25
CA MET A 150 -7.54 0.70 14.09
C MET A 150 -8.88 0.05 13.75
N ARG A 151 -8.95 -1.28 13.75
CA ARG A 151 -10.21 -2.03 13.55
C ARG A 151 -11.22 -1.73 14.66
N ASP A 152 -10.78 -1.74 15.92
CA ASP A 152 -11.64 -1.48 17.08
C ASP A 152 -12.21 -0.04 17.00
N SER A 153 -11.42 0.93 16.54
CA SER A 153 -11.86 2.31 16.33
C SER A 153 -12.90 2.43 15.21
N ILE A 154 -12.73 1.70 14.11
CA ILE A 154 -13.72 1.65 13.02
C ILE A 154 -15.03 1.05 13.53
N VAL A 155 -14.99 -0.08 14.22
CA VAL A 155 -16.20 -0.73 14.78
C VAL A 155 -16.89 0.17 15.81
N LEU A 156 -16.12 0.89 16.64
CA LEU A 156 -16.68 1.85 17.60
C LEU A 156 -17.35 3.04 16.87
N LEU A 157 -16.71 3.56 15.83
CA LEU A 157 -17.25 4.65 15.01
C LEU A 157 -18.56 4.22 14.32
N ASP A 158 -18.59 3.03 13.73
CA ASP A 158 -19.79 2.48 13.08
C ASP A 158 -20.95 2.33 14.09
N ARG A 159 -20.67 1.83 15.29
CA ARG A 159 -21.67 1.71 16.35
C ARG A 159 -22.15 3.09 16.80
N PHE A 160 -21.24 4.04 17.04
CA PHE A 160 -21.58 5.40 17.42
C PHE A 160 -22.47 6.09 16.36
N ILE A 161 -22.11 5.95 15.09
CA ILE A 161 -22.90 6.48 13.98
C ILE A 161 -24.30 5.84 13.99
N LYS A 162 -24.39 4.51 14.16
CA LYS A 162 -25.65 3.78 14.21
C LYS A 162 -26.55 4.24 15.34
N ASP A 163 -26.04 4.35 16.55
CA ASP A 163 -26.80 4.72 17.74
C ASP A 163 -27.25 6.18 17.67
N THR A 164 -26.32 7.11 17.34
CA THR A 164 -26.65 8.54 17.14
C THR A 164 -27.71 8.74 16.06
N THR A 165 -27.64 7.89 15.08
CA THR A 165 -28.54 7.79 13.94
C THR A 165 -29.98 7.50 14.38
N HIS A 166 -30.20 6.42 15.11
CA HIS A 166 -31.53 6.10 15.59
C HIS A 166 -32.10 7.19 16.52
N GLU A 167 -31.25 7.76 17.36
CA GLU A 167 -31.65 8.82 18.30
C GLU A 167 -31.94 10.16 17.61
N LEU A 168 -31.38 10.48 16.45
CA LEU A 168 -31.69 11.70 15.69
C LEU A 168 -32.92 11.55 14.80
N ASN A 169 -33.16 10.37 14.26
CA ASN A 169 -34.31 10.15 13.36
C ASN A 169 -35.66 10.35 14.07
N THR A 170 -35.76 9.92 15.31
CA THR A 170 -37.01 10.03 16.11
C THR A 170 -37.47 11.49 16.32
N PRO A 171 -36.64 12.42 16.86
CA PRO A 171 -37.05 13.81 17.02
C PRO A 171 -37.26 14.52 15.68
N LEU A 172 -36.48 14.18 14.66
CA LEU A 172 -36.63 14.76 13.32
C LEU A 172 -37.95 14.37 12.67
N SER A 173 -38.33 13.09 12.76
CA SER A 173 -39.64 12.60 12.29
C SER A 173 -40.79 13.24 13.05
N ALA A 174 -40.64 13.42 14.37
CA ALA A 174 -41.64 14.13 15.17
C ALA A 174 -41.79 15.60 14.75
N ILE A 175 -40.68 16.30 14.46
CA ILE A 175 -40.74 17.70 13.95
C ILE A 175 -41.46 17.74 12.61
N LEU A 176 -41.16 16.87 11.66
CA LEU A 176 -41.77 16.82 10.35
C LEU A 176 -43.29 16.49 10.46
N ALA A 177 -43.64 15.48 11.26
CA ALA A 177 -45.05 15.14 11.49
C ALA A 177 -45.86 16.28 12.12
N ASN A 178 -45.26 16.99 13.08
CA ASN A 178 -45.93 18.16 13.67
C ASN A 178 -46.11 19.28 12.64
N ILE A 179 -45.18 19.51 11.76
CA ILE A 179 -45.26 20.49 10.66
C ILE A 179 -46.40 20.11 9.71
N GLU A 180 -46.52 18.83 9.34
CA GLU A 180 -47.55 18.30 8.44
C GLU A 180 -48.99 18.41 9.05
N MET A 181 -49.09 18.29 10.38
CA MET A 181 -50.35 18.42 11.10
C MET A 181 -50.78 19.87 11.33
N MET A 182 -49.92 20.87 11.06
CA MET A 182 -50.28 22.26 11.25
C MET A 182 -51.23 22.77 10.16
N ASP A 183 -52.39 23.32 10.57
CA ASP A 183 -53.29 23.99 9.66
C ASP A 183 -52.69 25.32 9.18
N THR A 184 -52.21 25.31 7.94
CA THR A 184 -51.59 26.48 7.33
C THR A 184 -52.57 27.51 6.82
N ASP A 185 -53.86 27.15 6.63
CA ASP A 185 -54.86 28.04 6.03
C ASP A 185 -55.26 29.16 6.97
N VAL A 186 -55.26 28.89 8.28
CA VAL A 186 -55.56 29.87 9.33
C VAL A 186 -54.34 30.67 9.81
N MET A 187 -53.14 30.37 9.30
CA MET A 187 -51.93 31.05 9.74
C MET A 187 -51.70 32.40 9.05
N VAL A 188 -51.18 33.35 9.83
CA VAL A 188 -50.67 34.62 9.29
C VAL A 188 -49.47 34.35 8.39
N GLU A 189 -49.35 35.07 7.27
CA GLU A 189 -48.33 34.87 6.24
C GLU A 189 -46.89 34.84 6.79
N LYS A 190 -46.61 35.71 7.79
CA LYS A 190 -45.31 35.71 8.49
C LYS A 190 -45.01 34.37 9.18
N ASN A 191 -46.03 33.67 9.70
CA ASN A 191 -45.83 32.37 10.35
C ASN A 191 -45.74 31.23 9.33
N LYS A 192 -46.50 31.30 8.23
CA LYS A 192 -46.34 30.37 7.09
C LYS A 192 -44.88 30.38 6.57
N THR A 193 -44.31 31.57 6.37
CA THR A 193 -42.90 31.70 5.94
C THR A 193 -41.93 31.09 6.95
N LYS A 194 -42.15 31.27 8.27
CA LYS A 194 -41.32 30.66 9.31
C LYS A 194 -41.44 29.12 9.31
N LEU A 195 -42.65 28.61 9.20
CA LEU A 195 -42.95 27.19 9.16
C LEU A 195 -42.29 26.54 7.94
N ALA A 196 -42.40 27.17 6.76
CA ALA A 196 -41.72 26.70 5.55
C ALA A 196 -40.20 26.62 5.73
N ARG A 197 -39.57 27.59 6.40
CA ARG A 197 -38.11 27.56 6.71
C ARG A 197 -37.75 26.43 7.66
N ILE A 198 -38.58 26.15 8.67
CA ILE A 198 -38.36 25.04 9.61
C ILE A 198 -38.50 23.72 8.87
N ASN A 199 -39.50 23.56 7.99
CA ASN A 199 -39.69 22.36 7.16
C ASN A 199 -38.49 22.10 6.25
N ILE A 200 -38.00 23.14 5.57
CA ILE A 200 -36.80 23.05 4.72
C ILE A 200 -35.58 22.59 5.52
N ALA A 201 -35.38 23.21 6.71
CA ALA A 201 -34.24 22.82 7.56
C ALA A 201 -34.37 21.38 8.05
N ALA A 202 -35.53 20.93 8.48
CA ALA A 202 -35.78 19.57 8.93
C ALA A 202 -35.57 18.55 7.78
N LYS A 203 -36.12 18.82 6.58
CA LYS A 203 -35.91 17.97 5.40
C LYS A 203 -34.45 17.91 4.99
N THR A 204 -33.71 19.04 5.07
CA THR A 204 -32.27 19.06 4.77
C THR A 204 -31.48 18.19 5.73
N VAL A 205 -31.74 18.29 7.04
CA VAL A 205 -31.13 17.44 8.06
C VAL A 205 -31.47 15.98 7.80
N SER A 206 -32.74 15.66 7.46
CA SER A 206 -33.17 14.29 7.12
C SER A 206 -32.39 13.70 5.94
N ILE A 207 -32.15 14.48 4.89
CA ILE A 207 -31.40 14.05 3.71
C ILE A 207 -29.94 13.76 4.09
N LEU A 208 -29.27 14.71 4.74
CA LEU A 208 -27.90 14.56 5.20
C LEU A 208 -27.74 13.32 6.09
N TYR A 209 -28.67 13.14 6.97
CA TYR A 209 -28.69 12.02 7.87
C TYR A 209 -28.85 10.67 7.14
N LYS A 210 -29.79 10.57 6.19
CA LYS A 210 -29.93 9.39 5.32
C LYS A 210 -28.64 9.11 4.54
N ASP A 211 -27.92 10.15 4.09
CA ASP A 211 -26.62 9.98 3.42
C ASP A 211 -25.59 9.33 4.32
N LEU A 212 -25.50 9.77 5.57
CA LEU A 212 -24.59 9.20 6.56
C LEU A 212 -24.92 7.73 6.86
N MET A 213 -26.22 7.41 7.01
CA MET A 213 -26.71 6.05 7.25
C MET A 213 -26.33 5.07 6.15
N TYR A 214 -26.53 5.48 4.91
CA TYR A 214 -26.20 4.61 3.78
C TYR A 214 -24.72 4.26 3.73
N LEU A 215 -23.85 5.22 4.03
CA LEU A 215 -22.39 4.99 4.05
C LEU A 215 -21.94 3.99 5.12
N THR A 216 -22.68 3.89 6.21
CA THR A 216 -22.25 3.13 7.39
C THR A 216 -22.98 1.80 7.59
N LEU A 217 -24.23 1.67 7.14
CA LEU A 217 -25.08 0.55 7.53
C LEU A 217 -25.82 -0.14 6.38
N GLU A 218 -26.10 0.55 5.29
CA GLU A 218 -26.97 0.01 4.24
C GLU A 218 -26.22 -0.74 3.14
N GLN A 219 -24.89 -0.57 3.05
CA GLN A 219 -24.07 -1.30 2.07
C GLN A 219 -23.99 -2.81 2.34
N GLU A 220 -24.23 -3.25 3.58
CA GLU A 220 -24.11 -4.67 3.98
C GLU A 220 -25.46 -5.42 4.02
N LYS A 221 -26.60 -4.72 3.80
CA LYS A 221 -27.90 -5.39 3.80
C LYS A 221 -28.11 -6.18 2.51
N ALA A 222 -28.67 -7.39 2.64
CA ALA A 222 -29.10 -8.17 1.49
C ALA A 222 -30.15 -7.40 0.68
N ASN A 223 -30.08 -7.50 -0.63
CA ASN A 223 -31.05 -6.90 -1.52
C ASN A 223 -32.39 -7.62 -1.43
N GLU A 224 -33.46 -6.83 -1.42
CA GLU A 224 -34.83 -7.30 -1.50
C GLU A 224 -35.38 -6.80 -2.84
N ASP A 225 -35.02 -7.49 -3.93
CA ASP A 225 -35.37 -7.08 -5.27
C ASP A 225 -36.86 -7.38 -5.55
N GLU A 226 -37.57 -6.35 -6.02
CA GLU A 226 -38.96 -6.42 -6.44
C GLU A 226 -39.18 -5.70 -7.77
N GLU A 227 -40.26 -6.00 -8.47
CA GLU A 227 -40.65 -5.23 -9.66
C GLU A 227 -41.29 -3.91 -9.20
N ILE A 228 -40.72 -2.79 -9.63
CA ILE A 228 -41.11 -1.45 -9.18
C ILE A 228 -41.67 -0.66 -10.34
N GLU A 229 -42.86 -0.08 -10.16
CA GLU A 229 -43.42 0.92 -11.07
C GLU A 229 -42.76 2.29 -10.81
N ILE A 230 -41.82 2.63 -11.72
CA ILE A 230 -40.94 3.81 -11.54
C ILE A 230 -41.75 5.11 -11.60
N LYS A 231 -42.80 5.17 -12.42
CA LYS A 231 -43.63 6.36 -12.59
C LYS A 231 -44.24 6.81 -11.27
N GLU A 232 -44.88 5.90 -10.52
CA GLU A 232 -45.47 6.21 -9.23
C GLU A 232 -44.41 6.68 -8.23
N LEU A 233 -43.28 5.98 -8.17
CA LEU A 233 -42.18 6.35 -7.31
C LEU A 233 -41.66 7.76 -7.62
N ILE A 234 -41.55 8.15 -8.89
CA ILE A 234 -41.12 9.50 -9.28
C ILE A 234 -42.14 10.55 -8.84
N TYR A 235 -43.43 10.31 -8.98
CA TYR A 235 -44.45 11.23 -8.50
C TYR A 235 -44.35 11.46 -7.00
N ASP A 236 -44.27 10.41 -6.19
CA ASP A 236 -44.10 10.49 -4.74
C ASP A 236 -42.85 11.28 -4.35
N ARG A 237 -41.74 11.06 -5.07
CA ARG A 237 -40.49 11.77 -4.77
C ARG A 237 -40.52 13.22 -5.22
N ALA A 238 -41.11 13.54 -6.36
CA ALA A 238 -41.30 14.91 -6.83
C ALA A 238 -42.17 15.73 -5.86
N GLU A 239 -43.25 15.12 -5.35
CA GLU A 239 -44.08 15.74 -4.32
C GLU A 239 -43.28 15.98 -3.02
N TYR A 240 -42.55 15.01 -2.53
CA TYR A 240 -41.66 15.13 -1.37
C TYR A 240 -40.72 16.32 -1.47
N PHE A 241 -40.11 16.55 -2.67
CA PHE A 241 -39.16 17.63 -2.91
C PHE A 241 -39.81 18.95 -3.34
N SER A 242 -41.12 19.01 -3.54
CA SER A 242 -41.86 20.20 -4.03
C SER A 242 -41.60 21.45 -3.19
N ILE A 243 -41.59 21.33 -1.85
CA ILE A 243 -41.36 22.47 -0.94
C ILE A 243 -39.94 23.04 -1.13
N LEU A 244 -38.96 22.18 -1.35
CA LEU A 244 -37.56 22.61 -1.63
C LEU A 244 -37.49 23.33 -2.98
N ALA A 245 -38.13 22.80 -4.02
CA ALA A 245 -38.20 23.42 -5.33
C ALA A 245 -38.91 24.80 -5.27
N GLN A 246 -40.07 24.88 -4.61
CA GLN A 246 -40.80 26.11 -4.43
C GLN A 246 -40.01 27.18 -3.67
N SER A 247 -39.22 26.84 -2.69
CA SER A 247 -38.37 27.77 -1.93
C SER A 247 -37.36 28.52 -2.79
N LYS A 248 -36.93 27.91 -3.89
CA LYS A 248 -36.02 28.49 -4.91
C LYS A 248 -36.79 28.98 -6.16
N HIS A 249 -38.13 28.90 -6.18
CA HIS A 249 -38.97 29.17 -7.35
C HIS A 249 -38.59 28.32 -8.56
N ILE A 250 -38.27 27.04 -8.33
CA ILE A 250 -37.90 26.09 -9.39
C ILE A 250 -39.18 25.46 -9.94
N GLU A 251 -39.33 25.45 -11.25
CA GLU A 251 -40.40 24.76 -11.96
C GLU A 251 -39.99 23.27 -12.17
N CYS A 252 -40.93 22.35 -11.83
CA CYS A 252 -40.72 20.92 -11.98
C CYS A 252 -41.55 20.37 -13.15
N ASN A 253 -40.90 19.88 -14.20
CA ASN A 253 -41.54 19.34 -15.40
C ASN A 253 -41.40 17.82 -15.44
N LEU A 254 -42.55 17.12 -15.40
CA LEU A 254 -42.63 15.67 -15.41
C LEU A 254 -43.21 15.18 -16.76
N ASP A 255 -42.43 14.34 -17.47
CA ASP A 255 -42.84 13.68 -18.73
C ASP A 255 -42.61 12.17 -18.56
N LEU A 256 -43.60 11.48 -18.00
CA LEU A 256 -43.48 10.13 -17.46
C LEU A 256 -44.38 9.14 -18.20
N GLU A 257 -43.76 8.16 -18.86
CA GLU A 257 -44.44 6.98 -19.38
C GLU A 257 -44.35 5.82 -18.35
N GLU A 258 -45.17 4.78 -18.56
CA GLU A 258 -45.11 3.54 -17.76
C GLU A 258 -43.77 2.83 -18.00
N ALA A 259 -43.08 2.50 -16.93
CA ALA A 259 -41.83 1.73 -16.96
C ALA A 259 -41.63 1.01 -15.62
N THR A 260 -41.13 -0.21 -15.70
CA THR A 260 -40.79 -1.03 -14.54
C THR A 260 -39.30 -1.36 -14.52
N ILE A 261 -38.77 -1.65 -13.34
CA ILE A 261 -37.41 -2.14 -13.12
C ILE A 261 -37.43 -3.13 -11.94
N THR A 262 -36.63 -4.19 -12.02
CA THR A 262 -36.45 -5.14 -10.92
C THR A 262 -35.21 -4.78 -10.13
N MET A 263 -35.39 -4.29 -8.92
CA MET A 263 -34.30 -3.97 -7.99
C MET A 263 -34.85 -3.70 -6.57
N ASP A 264 -33.95 -3.47 -5.60
CA ASP A 264 -34.36 -3.03 -4.26
C ASP A 264 -34.94 -1.62 -4.29
N LYS A 265 -36.21 -1.49 -3.87
CA LYS A 265 -36.95 -0.21 -3.86
C LYS A 265 -36.27 0.87 -3.03
N ARG A 266 -35.63 0.50 -1.93
CA ARG A 266 -34.88 1.45 -1.09
C ARG A 266 -33.71 2.04 -1.88
N LYS A 267 -32.99 1.21 -2.66
CA LYS A 267 -31.86 1.63 -3.49
C LYS A 267 -32.31 2.52 -4.65
N LEU A 268 -33.38 2.15 -5.35
CA LEU A 268 -33.94 2.99 -6.42
C LEU A 268 -34.41 4.34 -5.88
N THR A 269 -35.15 4.34 -4.78
CA THR A 269 -35.57 5.59 -4.10
C THR A 269 -34.38 6.46 -3.79
N ARG A 270 -33.27 5.86 -3.33
CA ARG A 270 -32.05 6.57 -2.99
C ARG A 270 -31.39 7.21 -4.22
N VAL A 271 -31.34 6.51 -5.34
CA VAL A 271 -30.86 7.06 -6.62
C VAL A 271 -31.68 8.28 -7.03
N ILE A 272 -33.00 8.12 -7.08
CA ILE A 272 -33.93 9.19 -7.50
C ILE A 272 -33.81 10.40 -6.54
N ASP A 273 -33.81 10.18 -5.24
CA ASP A 273 -33.68 11.26 -4.21
C ASP A 273 -32.39 12.06 -4.38
N ASN A 274 -31.27 11.39 -4.60
CA ASN A 274 -29.99 12.06 -4.80
C ASN A 274 -29.96 12.89 -6.09
N LEU A 275 -30.52 12.37 -7.16
CA LEU A 275 -30.56 13.08 -8.45
C LEU A 275 -31.50 14.29 -8.40
N ILE A 276 -32.73 14.13 -7.85
CA ILE A 276 -33.68 15.23 -7.71
C ILE A 276 -33.15 16.29 -6.72
N SER A 277 -32.66 15.87 -5.57
CA SER A 277 -32.09 16.78 -4.56
C SER A 277 -30.94 17.60 -5.15
N ASN A 278 -30.03 16.99 -5.92
CA ASN A 278 -28.92 17.69 -6.59
C ASN A 278 -29.45 18.66 -7.64
N ALA A 279 -30.41 18.25 -8.45
CA ALA A 279 -31.01 19.11 -9.50
C ALA A 279 -31.67 20.36 -8.91
N ILE A 280 -32.28 20.27 -7.70
CA ILE A 280 -32.85 21.41 -7.00
C ILE A 280 -31.78 22.24 -6.28
N LYS A 281 -30.86 21.55 -5.59
CA LYS A 281 -29.81 22.16 -4.77
C LYS A 281 -28.88 23.06 -5.57
N TYR A 282 -28.38 22.55 -6.71
CA TYR A 282 -27.44 23.23 -7.58
C TYR A 282 -28.11 24.05 -8.69
N ASN A 283 -29.45 24.16 -8.65
CA ASN A 283 -30.17 25.00 -9.59
C ASN A 283 -30.04 26.50 -9.25
N LYS A 284 -30.22 27.30 -10.28
CA LYS A 284 -30.41 28.75 -10.10
C LYS A 284 -31.86 29.08 -9.68
N ARG A 285 -32.03 30.25 -9.07
CA ARG A 285 -33.36 30.74 -8.73
C ARG A 285 -34.19 30.95 -9.99
N ASN A 286 -35.47 30.60 -9.98
CA ASN A 286 -36.39 30.59 -11.13
C ASN A 286 -35.91 29.66 -12.26
N GLY A 287 -35.15 28.59 -11.93
CA GLY A 287 -34.73 27.57 -12.88
C GLY A 287 -35.79 26.48 -13.05
N THR A 288 -35.38 25.44 -13.81
CA THR A 288 -36.26 24.29 -14.12
C THR A 288 -35.55 22.99 -13.75
N VAL A 289 -36.32 22.04 -13.23
CA VAL A 289 -35.91 20.64 -13.10
C VAL A 289 -36.86 19.81 -13.98
N GLY A 290 -36.32 19.00 -14.84
CA GLY A 290 -37.14 18.09 -15.65
C GLY A 290 -36.81 16.63 -15.39
N ILE A 291 -37.87 15.79 -15.34
CA ILE A 291 -37.77 14.35 -15.20
C ILE A 291 -38.49 13.70 -16.37
N LYS A 292 -37.78 12.88 -17.14
CA LYS A 292 -38.33 12.15 -18.26
C LYS A 292 -38.12 10.67 -18.06
N LEU A 293 -39.22 9.91 -18.08
CA LEU A 293 -39.22 8.45 -17.98
C LEU A 293 -39.71 7.84 -19.28
N ARG A 294 -38.96 6.86 -19.78
CA ARG A 294 -39.31 6.01 -20.91
C ARG A 294 -38.94 4.57 -20.56
N LYS A 295 -39.41 3.61 -21.35
CA LYS A 295 -39.05 2.22 -21.15
C LYS A 295 -37.55 2.04 -21.25
N GLY A 296 -36.90 1.54 -20.17
CA GLY A 296 -35.47 1.34 -20.10
C GLY A 296 -34.62 2.62 -19.92
N MET A 297 -35.23 3.79 -19.68
CA MET A 297 -34.49 5.04 -19.60
C MET A 297 -35.14 6.05 -18.62
N LEU A 298 -34.36 6.59 -17.70
CA LEU A 298 -34.73 7.72 -16.84
C LEU A 298 -33.74 8.87 -17.06
N VAL A 299 -34.27 10.06 -17.33
CA VAL A 299 -33.47 11.28 -17.48
C VAL A 299 -33.90 12.30 -16.45
N ILE A 300 -32.95 12.85 -15.68
CA ILE A 300 -33.15 13.96 -14.78
C ILE A 300 -32.21 15.10 -15.21
N TRP A 301 -32.76 16.27 -15.38
CA TRP A 301 -31.97 17.44 -15.81
C TRP A 301 -32.37 18.71 -15.07
N ASP A 302 -31.45 19.64 -14.99
CA ASP A 302 -31.63 20.96 -14.40
C ASP A 302 -31.02 22.07 -15.28
N THR A 303 -31.45 23.31 -15.00
CA THR A 303 -30.93 24.52 -15.63
C THR A 303 -29.98 25.31 -14.71
N GLY A 304 -29.34 24.62 -13.78
CA GLY A 304 -28.54 25.20 -12.69
C GLY A 304 -27.14 25.68 -13.12
N ILE A 305 -26.23 25.62 -12.14
CA ILE A 305 -24.85 26.09 -12.31
C ILE A 305 -24.02 25.19 -13.22
N GLY A 306 -24.46 23.95 -13.46
CA GLY A 306 -23.68 22.96 -14.22
C GLY A 306 -22.39 22.54 -13.52
N ILE A 307 -21.62 21.70 -14.22
CA ILE A 307 -20.33 21.17 -13.79
C ILE A 307 -19.33 21.48 -14.90
N SER A 308 -18.17 22.01 -14.56
CA SER A 308 -17.09 22.23 -15.54
C SER A 308 -16.58 20.90 -16.11
N GLU A 309 -16.16 20.89 -17.36
CA GLU A 309 -15.71 19.68 -18.06
C GLU A 309 -14.55 18.98 -17.31
N GLU A 310 -13.67 19.74 -16.70
CA GLU A 310 -12.57 19.23 -15.88
C GLU A 310 -13.03 18.45 -14.64
N ASN A 311 -14.21 18.78 -14.10
CA ASN A 311 -14.74 18.21 -12.88
C ASN A 311 -15.66 17.00 -13.13
N ILE A 312 -16.15 16.78 -14.34
CA ILE A 312 -17.04 15.66 -14.68
C ILE A 312 -16.42 14.29 -14.34
N PRO A 313 -15.13 14.01 -14.62
CA PRO A 313 -14.52 12.71 -14.28
C PRO A 313 -14.51 12.41 -12.77
N PHE A 314 -14.49 13.44 -11.94
CA PHE A 314 -14.36 13.32 -10.47
C PHE A 314 -15.70 13.46 -9.73
N MET A 315 -16.82 13.68 -10.42
CA MET A 315 -18.11 13.99 -9.80
C MET A 315 -18.68 12.83 -8.97
N PHE A 316 -18.25 11.61 -9.21
CA PHE A 316 -18.66 10.43 -8.48
C PHE A 316 -17.71 10.05 -7.33
N ASP A 317 -16.61 10.79 -7.15
CA ASP A 317 -15.67 10.54 -6.06
C ASP A 317 -16.29 10.92 -4.71
N ARG A 318 -15.98 10.11 -3.68
CA ARG A 318 -16.48 10.36 -2.32
C ARG A 318 -15.91 11.67 -1.77
N TYR A 319 -16.77 12.45 -1.10
CA TYR A 319 -16.44 13.74 -0.47
C TYR A 319 -16.08 14.86 -1.44
N MET A 320 -16.24 14.65 -2.75
CA MET A 320 -16.03 15.70 -3.74
C MET A 320 -17.17 16.71 -3.76
N ARG A 321 -16.81 18.00 -3.71
CA ARG A 321 -17.73 19.13 -3.74
C ARG A 321 -17.13 20.24 -4.58
N PHE A 322 -17.75 20.56 -5.69
CA PHE A 322 -17.31 21.65 -6.59
C PHE A 322 -17.86 23.01 -6.15
N ASN A 323 -18.95 23.03 -5.40
CA ASN A 323 -19.51 24.23 -4.78
C ASN A 323 -19.62 24.05 -3.25
N LYS A 324 -18.89 24.88 -2.51
CA LYS A 324 -18.84 24.84 -1.02
C LYS A 324 -19.95 25.67 -0.38
N SER A 325 -20.67 26.50 -1.12
CA SER A 325 -21.74 27.35 -0.59
C SER A 325 -23.01 26.57 -0.22
N GLU A 326 -23.26 25.43 -0.87
CA GLU A 326 -24.42 24.59 -0.61
C GLU A 326 -24.02 23.44 0.37
N GLY A 327 -24.80 23.17 1.39
CA GLY A 327 -24.55 22.13 2.41
C GLY A 327 -24.48 20.72 1.82
N GLY A 328 -23.88 19.75 2.53
CA GLY A 328 -23.83 18.32 2.17
C GLY A 328 -22.46 17.71 2.33
N PHE A 329 -22.38 16.37 2.44
CA PHE A 329 -21.14 15.62 2.66
C PHE A 329 -20.36 15.30 1.36
N GLY A 330 -20.94 15.53 0.17
CA GLY A 330 -20.31 15.19 -1.10
C GLY A 330 -20.30 13.68 -1.39
N VAL A 331 -21.31 12.95 -0.90
CA VAL A 331 -21.37 11.48 -1.06
C VAL A 331 -22.54 11.02 -1.92
N GLY A 332 -23.53 11.89 -2.19
CA GLY A 332 -24.76 11.52 -2.89
C GLY A 332 -24.51 10.89 -4.27
N LEU A 333 -23.65 11.49 -5.11
CA LEU A 333 -23.37 10.94 -6.44
C LEU A 333 -22.52 9.67 -6.39
N SER A 334 -21.63 9.51 -5.41
CA SER A 334 -20.91 8.25 -5.22
C SER A 334 -21.85 7.11 -4.80
N ILE A 335 -22.89 7.41 -4.00
CA ILE A 335 -23.96 6.46 -3.68
C ILE A 335 -24.71 6.05 -4.95
N VAL A 336 -25.11 7.01 -5.77
CA VAL A 336 -25.77 6.74 -7.06
C VAL A 336 -24.92 5.81 -7.90
N LYS A 337 -23.64 6.13 -8.10
CA LYS A 337 -22.72 5.32 -8.92
C LYS A 337 -22.61 3.89 -8.41
N ASN A 338 -22.41 3.71 -7.09
CA ASN A 338 -22.29 2.38 -6.49
C ASN A 338 -23.56 1.52 -6.71
N ILE A 339 -24.75 2.11 -6.52
CA ILE A 339 -26.03 1.41 -6.74
C ILE A 339 -26.19 1.05 -8.21
N LEU A 340 -25.92 1.97 -9.12
CA LEU A 340 -26.06 1.73 -10.57
C LEU A 340 -25.10 0.66 -11.05
N ASP A 341 -23.86 0.68 -10.58
CA ASP A 341 -22.85 -0.35 -10.93
C ASP A 341 -23.27 -1.73 -10.41
N GLU A 342 -23.86 -1.82 -9.22
CA GLU A 342 -24.36 -3.07 -8.64
C GLU A 342 -25.45 -3.71 -9.49
N TYR A 343 -26.33 -2.90 -10.07
CA TYR A 343 -27.45 -3.37 -10.91
C TYR A 343 -27.17 -3.33 -12.41
N GLY A 344 -25.93 -3.02 -12.83
CA GLY A 344 -25.54 -2.95 -14.23
C GLY A 344 -26.20 -1.82 -15.01
N ILE A 345 -26.69 -0.78 -14.32
CA ILE A 345 -27.37 0.37 -14.93
C ILE A 345 -26.31 1.38 -15.40
N THR A 346 -26.40 1.79 -16.64
CA THR A 346 -25.48 2.79 -17.19
C THR A 346 -25.92 4.19 -16.88
N ILE A 347 -24.99 5.08 -16.49
CA ILE A 347 -25.22 6.52 -16.32
C ILE A 347 -24.39 7.34 -17.30
N VAL A 348 -25.06 8.23 -18.04
CA VAL A 348 -24.41 9.22 -18.91
C VAL A 348 -24.71 10.60 -18.39
N VAL A 349 -23.64 11.40 -18.20
CA VAL A 349 -23.75 12.78 -17.71
C VAL A 349 -23.34 13.75 -18.80
N LYS A 350 -24.20 14.74 -19.04
CA LYS A 350 -23.93 15.90 -19.89
C LYS A 350 -24.13 17.15 -19.06
N SER A 351 -23.08 17.92 -18.86
CA SER A 351 -23.12 19.15 -18.09
C SER A 351 -22.24 20.22 -18.70
N LYS A 352 -22.67 21.47 -18.57
CA LYS A 352 -21.88 22.62 -18.95
C LYS A 352 -22.08 23.72 -17.94
N GLU A 353 -20.98 24.34 -17.52
CA GLU A 353 -21.01 25.40 -16.53
C GLU A 353 -21.94 26.56 -16.97
N GLY A 354 -22.85 26.97 -16.09
CA GLY A 354 -23.85 28.00 -16.34
C GLY A 354 -25.09 27.54 -17.10
N GLU A 355 -25.12 26.36 -17.73
CA GLU A 355 -26.23 25.84 -18.53
C GLU A 355 -27.04 24.75 -17.82
N GLY A 356 -26.44 24.07 -16.85
CA GLY A 356 -27.09 23.02 -16.06
C GLY A 356 -26.51 21.62 -16.28
N THR A 357 -27.17 20.61 -15.73
CA THR A 357 -26.73 19.22 -15.77
C THR A 357 -27.87 18.30 -16.23
N ARG A 358 -27.54 17.30 -17.05
CA ARG A 358 -28.43 16.22 -17.51
C ARG A 358 -27.80 14.88 -17.19
N MET A 359 -28.51 14.06 -16.43
CA MET A 359 -28.13 12.70 -16.07
C MET A 359 -29.12 11.71 -16.69
N GLU A 360 -28.61 10.77 -17.44
CA GLU A 360 -29.39 9.76 -18.18
C GLU A 360 -29.00 8.37 -17.67
N LEU A 361 -29.97 7.64 -17.13
CA LEU A 361 -29.86 6.26 -16.66
C LEU A 361 -30.48 5.33 -17.69
N SER A 362 -29.81 4.20 -18.01
CA SER A 362 -30.28 3.19 -18.96
C SER A 362 -30.10 1.78 -18.39
N TRP A 363 -31.15 0.93 -18.48
CA TRP A 363 -31.17 -0.45 -17.98
C TRP A 363 -31.83 -1.42 -18.96
#